data_c5b30562a29cc214604c15899b0658bf
#
_entry.id   c5b30562a29cc214604c15899b0658bf
#
_cell.length_a   1.000
_cell.length_b   1.000
_cell.length_c   1.000
_cell.angle_alpha   90.00
_cell.angle_beta   90.00
_cell.angle_gamma   90.00
#
_symmetry.space_group_name_H-M   'P 1'
#
loop_
_entity.id
_entity.type
_entity.pdbx_description
1 polymer ?
#
loop_
_entity_poly.entity_id
_entity_poly.type
_entity_poly.pdbx_seq_one_letter_code
_entity_poly.pdbx_strand_id
1 'polypeptide(L)'
;LAFSNSATIAIYSLKGGVGKTTLAVNLAWCAATLSARRTLLWDLDPQAASTYLLSDRRAKGQAQSVFTKDVDPTKLIAKTEIARLDLLGADTSLRGLDVLFHELDKKKLLAKLLATAGKDFDRVILDCPPGITETSDQVMRAADLIVVPVIPSPLSERAFAEVVEQLGNRSALMPVHAMVDRRRKVHADALARHPAWPVIPMASVIEQMAVKRAPVGSFAARTPGAQAFAALWQAIEKRLAETARAQ
;
A
#
# COMPACT_ATOMS: atom_id res chain seq x y z
N LEU A 1 11.83 23.08 -15.76
CA LEU A 1 11.53 22.57 -14.42
C LEU A 1 10.64 21.35 -14.61
N ALA A 2 11.24 20.14 -14.54
CA ALA A 2 10.47 18.91 -14.52
C ALA A 2 9.72 18.87 -13.18
N PHE A 3 8.42 19.03 -13.20
CA PHE A 3 7.59 18.74 -12.04
C PHE A 3 7.86 17.29 -11.64
N SER A 4 8.35 17.08 -10.44
CA SER A 4 8.48 15.74 -9.87
C SER A 4 7.07 15.15 -9.79
N ASN A 5 6.74 14.28 -10.75
CA ASN A 5 5.43 13.61 -10.83
C ASN A 5 5.43 12.37 -9.92
N SER A 6 6.28 12.38 -8.87
CA SER A 6 6.36 11.34 -7.87
C SER A 6 5.17 11.43 -6.92
N ALA A 7 4.54 10.31 -6.63
CA ALA A 7 3.47 10.25 -5.64
C ALA A 7 3.63 9.03 -4.72
N THR A 8 3.33 9.26 -3.43
CA THR A 8 3.33 8.24 -2.39
C THR A 8 1.90 7.78 -2.09
N ILE A 9 1.65 6.49 -2.24
CA ILE A 9 0.35 5.85 -2.03
C ILE A 9 0.48 4.89 -0.86
N ALA A 10 -0.27 5.11 0.20
CA ALA A 10 -0.29 4.20 1.35
C ALA A 10 -1.48 3.25 1.26
N ILE A 11 -1.26 1.97 1.53
CA ILE A 11 -2.31 0.98 1.68
C ILE A 11 -2.49 0.73 3.18
N TYR A 12 -3.55 1.29 3.74
CA TYR A 12 -3.73 1.34 5.19
C TYR A 12 -5.11 0.86 5.64
N SER A 13 -5.18 0.21 6.79
CA SER A 13 -6.43 -0.11 7.50
C SER A 13 -6.12 -0.45 8.95
N LEU A 14 -7.05 -0.11 9.85
CA LEU A 14 -6.97 -0.47 11.27
C LEU A 14 -6.98 -1.99 11.48
N LYS A 15 -7.64 -2.73 10.58
CA LYS A 15 -7.81 -4.18 10.72
C LYS A 15 -6.73 -4.98 10.01
N GLY A 16 -6.34 -6.08 10.63
CA GLY A 16 -5.59 -7.16 9.98
C GLY A 16 -6.47 -7.97 9.03
N GLY A 17 -5.86 -8.64 8.06
CA GLY A 17 -6.54 -9.60 7.18
C GLY A 17 -7.50 -9.00 6.15
N VAL A 18 -7.49 -7.69 5.90
CA VAL A 18 -8.38 -7.03 4.94
C VAL A 18 -7.82 -6.93 3.51
N GLY A 19 -6.62 -7.46 3.26
CA GLY A 19 -5.99 -7.48 1.94
C GLY A 19 -5.05 -6.31 1.66
N LYS A 20 -4.48 -5.65 2.67
CA LYS A 20 -3.49 -4.56 2.48
C LYS A 20 -2.33 -4.99 1.57
N THR A 21 -1.59 -6.00 1.97
CA THR A 21 -0.46 -6.56 1.20
C THR A 21 -0.88 -7.00 -0.20
N THR A 22 -2.05 -7.63 -0.32
CA THR A 22 -2.60 -8.03 -1.63
C THR A 22 -2.79 -6.82 -2.54
N LEU A 23 -3.36 -5.73 -2.03
CA LEU A 23 -3.49 -4.48 -2.77
C LEU A 23 -2.13 -3.87 -3.09
N ALA A 24 -1.23 -3.73 -2.11
CA ALA A 24 0.07 -3.12 -2.27
C ALA A 24 0.88 -3.78 -3.40
N VAL A 25 1.00 -5.11 -3.37
CA VAL A 25 1.75 -5.89 -4.37
C VAL A 25 1.13 -5.79 -5.77
N ASN A 26 -0.21 -5.91 -5.90
CA ASN A 26 -0.86 -5.83 -7.20
C ASN A 26 -0.85 -4.41 -7.77
N LEU A 27 -1.04 -3.37 -6.95
CA LEU A 27 -0.97 -1.98 -7.39
C LEU A 27 0.45 -1.59 -7.79
N ALA A 28 1.48 -2.07 -7.07
CA ALA A 28 2.87 -1.88 -7.45
C ALA A 28 3.19 -2.51 -8.81
N TRP A 29 2.67 -3.72 -9.05
CA TRP A 29 2.77 -4.37 -10.35
C TRP A 29 2.04 -3.59 -11.45
N CYS A 30 0.82 -3.10 -11.19
CA CYS A 30 0.06 -2.30 -12.14
C CYS A 30 0.81 -0.99 -12.48
N ALA A 31 1.37 -0.32 -11.48
CA ALA A 31 2.17 0.89 -11.68
C ALA A 31 3.37 0.63 -12.60
N ALA A 32 4.15 -0.40 -12.28
CA ALA A 32 5.36 -0.75 -13.01
C ALA A 32 5.09 -1.27 -14.43
N THR A 33 4.04 -2.10 -14.60
CA THR A 33 3.80 -2.85 -15.84
C THR A 33 2.79 -2.16 -16.74
N LEU A 34 1.65 -1.69 -16.21
CA LEU A 34 0.59 -1.08 -17.02
C LEU A 34 0.84 0.39 -17.32
N SER A 35 1.46 1.12 -16.38
CA SER A 35 1.75 2.56 -16.54
C SER A 35 3.23 2.86 -16.77
N ALA A 36 4.07 1.83 -16.88
CA ALA A 36 5.52 1.93 -17.07
C ALA A 36 6.23 2.87 -16.06
N ARG A 37 5.66 3.03 -14.84
CA ARG A 37 6.22 3.86 -13.78
C ARG A 37 7.39 3.16 -13.11
N ARG A 38 8.46 3.89 -12.82
CA ARG A 38 9.50 3.42 -11.87
C ARG A 38 8.86 3.40 -10.50
N THR A 39 8.68 2.22 -9.92
CA THR A 39 7.88 2.00 -8.72
C THR A 39 8.73 1.41 -7.62
N LEU A 40 8.61 1.99 -6.43
CA LEU A 40 9.14 1.42 -5.19
C LEU A 40 7.97 0.88 -4.36
N LEU A 41 7.99 -0.40 -4.01
CA LEU A 41 7.16 -0.93 -2.95
C LEU A 41 7.98 -0.94 -1.65
N TRP A 42 7.51 -0.21 -0.65
CA TRP A 42 8.11 -0.20 0.68
C TRP A 42 7.22 -0.96 1.66
N ASP A 43 7.71 -2.08 2.14
CA ASP A 43 7.06 -2.92 3.14
C ASP A 43 7.38 -2.35 4.53
N LEU A 44 6.37 -1.90 5.26
CA LEU A 44 6.48 -1.37 6.62
C LEU A 44 5.89 -2.33 7.67
N ASP A 45 5.35 -3.47 7.24
CA ASP A 45 4.76 -4.46 8.15
C ASP A 45 5.85 -5.43 8.65
N PRO A 46 6.05 -5.57 9.98
CA PRO A 46 6.98 -6.55 10.55
C PRO A 46 6.71 -8.00 10.13
N GLN A 47 5.52 -8.31 9.62
CA GLN A 47 5.19 -9.63 9.05
C GLN A 47 5.88 -9.87 7.70
N ALA A 48 6.37 -8.82 7.03
CA ALA A 48 7.14 -8.87 5.80
C ALA A 48 6.43 -9.65 4.66
N ALA A 49 5.13 -9.52 4.53
CA ALA A 49 4.36 -10.31 3.56
C ALA A 49 4.60 -9.84 2.12
N SER A 50 4.68 -8.53 1.85
CA SER A 50 5.09 -8.00 0.54
C SER A 50 6.52 -8.42 0.18
N THR A 51 7.42 -8.40 1.17
CA THR A 51 8.81 -8.84 1.02
C THR A 51 8.88 -10.32 0.65
N TYR A 52 8.11 -11.17 1.32
CA TYR A 52 8.02 -12.60 1.01
C TYR A 52 7.51 -12.86 -0.42
N LEU A 53 6.52 -12.09 -0.87
CA LEU A 53 5.91 -12.27 -2.20
C LEU A 53 6.84 -11.87 -3.35
N LEU A 54 7.72 -10.88 -3.15
CA LEU A 54 8.48 -10.26 -4.23
C LEU A 54 9.99 -10.48 -4.15
N SER A 55 10.50 -11.12 -3.10
CA SER A 55 11.93 -11.33 -2.91
C SER A 55 12.24 -12.73 -2.40
N ASP A 56 13.23 -13.38 -3.01
CA ASP A 56 13.79 -14.63 -2.49
C ASP A 56 14.80 -14.40 -1.36
N ARG A 57 15.25 -13.16 -1.17
CA ARG A 57 16.20 -12.83 -0.12
C ARG A 57 15.46 -12.65 1.19
N ARG A 58 15.82 -13.44 2.19
CA ARG A 58 15.41 -13.16 3.58
C ARG A 58 16.07 -11.85 4.00
N ALA A 59 15.28 -10.88 4.42
CA ALA A 59 15.78 -9.67 5.03
C ALA A 59 16.63 -10.03 6.27
N LYS A 60 17.78 -9.35 6.42
CA LYS A 60 18.81 -9.73 7.40
C LYS A 60 18.67 -9.01 8.75
N GLY A 61 17.46 -8.68 9.19
CA GLY A 61 17.25 -7.95 10.46
C GLY A 61 17.73 -6.50 10.41
N GLN A 62 17.71 -5.86 9.25
CA GLN A 62 18.25 -4.52 9.02
C GLN A 62 17.19 -3.46 8.61
N ALA A 63 15.92 -3.85 8.48
CA ALA A 63 14.90 -2.93 8.02
C ALA A 63 14.74 -1.71 8.95
N GLN A 64 14.89 -1.88 10.27
CA GLN A 64 14.81 -0.79 11.23
C GLN A 64 15.99 0.20 11.12
N SER A 65 17.15 -0.20 10.63
CA SER A 65 18.35 0.65 10.56
C SER A 65 18.16 1.88 9.66
N VAL A 66 17.25 1.82 8.71
CA VAL A 66 16.84 2.97 7.90
C VAL A 66 16.30 4.12 8.77
N PHE A 67 15.60 3.80 9.86
CA PHE A 67 14.95 4.77 10.74
C PHE A 67 15.88 5.30 11.82
N THR A 68 16.94 4.56 12.18
CA THR A 68 17.95 4.97 13.18
C THR A 68 19.05 5.86 12.58
N LYS A 69 19.06 6.09 11.27
CA LYS A 69 20.08 6.80 10.47
C LYS A 69 21.40 6.04 10.27
N ASP A 70 21.44 4.77 10.60
CA ASP A 70 22.66 3.96 10.46
C ASP A 70 22.89 3.55 9.00
N VAL A 71 21.80 3.48 8.20
CA VAL A 71 21.86 3.06 6.80
C VAL A 71 21.01 3.99 5.92
N ASP A 72 21.59 4.41 4.80
CA ASP A 72 20.83 5.09 3.74
C ASP A 72 19.79 4.13 3.15
N PRO A 73 18.49 4.49 3.11
CA PRO A 73 17.44 3.61 2.59
C PRO A 73 17.71 3.13 1.17
N THR A 74 18.37 3.93 0.33
CA THR A 74 18.70 3.55 -1.05
C THR A 74 19.60 2.33 -1.15
N LYS A 75 20.43 2.08 -0.14
CA LYS A 75 21.33 0.90 -0.07
C LYS A 75 20.59 -0.41 0.22
N LEU A 76 19.38 -0.34 0.75
CA LEU A 76 18.54 -1.50 1.07
C LEU A 76 17.49 -1.77 0.01
N ILE A 77 17.33 -0.89 -0.98
CA ILE A 77 16.43 -1.11 -2.11
C ILE A 77 16.97 -2.27 -2.96
N ALA A 78 16.14 -3.27 -3.14
CA ALA A 78 16.46 -4.45 -3.95
C ALA A 78 15.64 -4.47 -5.24
N LYS A 79 16.22 -4.95 -6.34
CA LYS A 79 15.50 -5.25 -7.56
C LYS A 79 14.60 -6.46 -7.35
N THR A 80 13.40 -6.42 -7.94
CA THR A 80 12.52 -7.58 -8.06
C THR A 80 12.64 -8.19 -9.46
N GLU A 81 12.03 -9.36 -9.67
CA GLU A 81 11.89 -9.98 -11.00
C GLU A 81 10.96 -9.19 -11.94
N ILE A 82 10.25 -8.18 -11.42
CA ILE A 82 9.31 -7.37 -12.18
C ILE A 82 10.03 -6.09 -12.64
N ALA A 83 10.12 -5.90 -13.94
CA ALA A 83 10.75 -4.71 -14.52
C ALA A 83 10.11 -3.41 -13.97
N ARG A 84 10.92 -2.43 -13.60
CA ARG A 84 10.53 -1.13 -13.01
C ARG A 84 9.89 -1.22 -11.62
N LEU A 85 9.91 -2.38 -10.96
CA LEU A 85 9.46 -2.53 -9.58
C LEU A 85 10.63 -2.91 -8.69
N ASP A 86 10.96 -2.02 -7.77
CA ASP A 86 11.96 -2.25 -6.74
C ASP A 86 11.28 -2.41 -5.38
N LEU A 87 11.95 -3.06 -4.45
CA LEU A 87 11.44 -3.36 -3.13
C LEU A 87 12.37 -2.81 -2.05
N LEU A 88 11.83 -2.05 -1.10
CA LEU A 88 12.43 -1.82 0.20
C LEU A 88 11.72 -2.72 1.22
N GLY A 89 12.37 -3.83 1.54
CA GLY A 89 11.76 -4.92 2.29
C GLY A 89 11.67 -4.68 3.79
N ALA A 90 10.76 -5.39 4.44
CA ALA A 90 10.58 -5.47 5.88
C ALA A 90 11.22 -6.73 6.47
N ASP A 91 11.42 -6.69 7.77
CA ASP A 91 11.75 -7.85 8.60
C ASP A 91 11.27 -7.64 10.05
N THR A 92 11.51 -8.62 10.91
CA THR A 92 11.05 -8.59 12.29
C THR A 92 11.63 -7.45 13.13
N SER A 93 12.70 -6.79 12.68
CA SER A 93 13.27 -5.62 13.38
C SER A 93 12.30 -4.44 13.44
N LEU A 94 11.35 -4.35 12.49
CA LEU A 94 10.33 -3.30 12.48
C LEU A 94 9.30 -3.42 13.63
N ARG A 95 9.29 -4.50 14.43
CA ARG A 95 8.41 -4.60 15.61
C ARG A 95 8.63 -3.50 16.64
N GLY A 96 9.83 -2.94 16.68
CA GLY A 96 10.16 -1.81 17.57
C GLY A 96 9.94 -0.44 16.95
N LEU A 97 9.38 -0.35 15.75
CA LEU A 97 9.34 0.91 14.99
C LEU A 97 8.47 1.98 15.66
N ASP A 98 7.35 1.59 16.28
CA ASP A 98 6.47 2.53 16.99
C ASP A 98 7.16 3.14 18.22
N VAL A 99 7.89 2.32 18.99
CA VAL A 99 8.70 2.79 20.13
C VAL A 99 9.79 3.74 19.63
N LEU A 100 10.48 3.37 18.55
CA LEU A 100 11.52 4.21 17.95
C LEU A 100 10.96 5.57 17.49
N PHE A 101 9.82 5.62 16.83
CA PHE A 101 9.20 6.87 16.42
C PHE A 101 8.81 7.74 17.60
N HIS A 102 8.28 7.14 18.67
CA HIS A 102 7.95 7.83 19.91
C HIS A 102 9.20 8.44 20.56
N GLU A 103 10.26 7.65 20.74
CA GLU A 103 11.52 8.10 21.36
C GLU A 103 12.22 9.20 20.57
N LEU A 104 12.18 9.14 19.24
CA LEU A 104 12.83 10.13 18.39
C LEU A 104 12.07 11.45 18.29
N ASP A 105 10.80 11.53 18.72
CA ASP A 105 9.89 12.68 18.57
C ASP A 105 9.95 13.36 17.18
N LYS A 106 10.15 12.56 16.12
CA LYS A 106 10.38 13.05 14.77
C LYS A 106 9.17 12.82 13.88
N LYS A 107 8.12 13.61 14.05
CA LYS A 107 6.84 13.55 13.32
C LYS A 107 6.94 13.56 11.78
N LYS A 108 8.12 13.79 11.20
CA LYS A 108 8.35 13.85 9.75
C LYS A 108 9.49 12.92 9.29
N LEU A 109 9.87 11.93 10.10
CA LEU A 109 11.01 11.08 9.74
C LEU A 109 10.72 10.25 8.48
N LEU A 110 9.56 9.60 8.41
CA LEU A 110 9.18 8.83 7.22
C LEU A 110 9.11 9.71 5.97
N ALA A 111 8.56 10.92 6.06
CA ALA A 111 8.52 11.85 4.93
C ALA A 111 9.92 12.20 4.42
N LYS A 112 10.91 12.40 5.31
CA LYS A 112 12.31 12.63 4.91
C LYS A 112 12.92 11.41 4.23
N LEU A 113 12.67 10.23 4.77
CA LEU A 113 13.17 8.98 4.19
C LEU A 113 12.54 8.72 2.82
N LEU A 114 11.25 9.00 2.66
CA LEU A 114 10.56 8.94 1.37
C LEU A 114 11.13 9.93 0.36
N ALA A 115 11.46 11.15 0.77
CA ALA A 115 12.11 12.13 -0.11
C ALA A 115 13.50 11.65 -0.59
N THR A 116 14.20 10.84 0.20
CA THR A 116 15.49 10.25 -0.17
C THR A 116 15.30 8.98 -1.00
N ALA A 117 14.56 8.00 -0.48
CA ALA A 117 14.38 6.69 -1.12
C ALA A 117 13.51 6.79 -2.39
N GLY A 118 12.51 7.66 -2.37
CA GLY A 118 11.55 7.84 -3.47
C GLY A 118 12.03 8.72 -4.62
N LYS A 119 13.17 9.39 -4.47
CA LYS A 119 13.72 10.38 -5.42
C LYS A 119 13.78 9.87 -6.88
N ASP A 120 14.14 8.63 -7.07
CA ASP A 120 14.32 8.03 -8.40
C ASP A 120 13.08 7.26 -8.89
N PHE A 121 11.95 7.35 -8.16
CA PHE A 121 10.71 6.63 -8.47
C PHE A 121 9.58 7.59 -8.81
N ASP A 122 8.74 7.16 -9.76
CA ASP A 122 7.52 7.88 -10.12
C ASP A 122 6.38 7.58 -9.13
N ARG A 123 6.41 6.40 -8.52
CA ARG A 123 5.43 5.95 -7.52
C ARG A 123 6.12 5.23 -6.37
N VAL A 124 5.73 5.59 -5.15
CA VAL A 124 6.09 4.85 -3.95
C VAL A 124 4.81 4.28 -3.35
N ILE A 125 4.75 2.97 -3.15
CA ILE A 125 3.61 2.29 -2.53
C ILE A 125 4.06 1.78 -1.16
N LEU A 126 3.33 2.15 -0.12
CA LEU A 126 3.59 1.74 1.25
C LEU A 126 2.63 0.62 1.64
N ASP A 127 3.15 -0.57 1.96
CA ASP A 127 2.38 -1.63 2.63
C ASP A 127 2.47 -1.45 4.13
N CYS A 128 1.36 -1.03 4.74
CA CYS A 128 1.34 -0.56 6.12
C CYS A 128 0.91 -1.66 7.10
N PRO A 129 1.48 -1.70 8.32
CA PRO A 129 0.95 -2.55 9.39
C PRO A 129 -0.48 -2.15 9.77
N PRO A 130 -1.24 -3.04 10.41
CA PRO A 130 -2.56 -2.71 10.95
C PRO A 130 -2.45 -1.87 12.24
N GLY A 131 -3.53 -1.18 12.58
CA GLY A 131 -3.67 -0.49 13.88
C GLY A 131 -3.37 1.00 13.83
N ILE A 132 -3.72 1.69 14.93
CA ILE A 132 -3.40 3.10 15.17
C ILE A 132 -2.08 3.14 15.94
N THR A 133 -1.02 3.52 15.27
CA THR A 133 0.34 3.50 15.80
C THR A 133 1.11 4.74 15.35
N GLU A 134 2.25 5.00 15.95
CA GLU A 134 3.15 6.08 15.50
C GLU A 134 3.57 5.87 14.04
N THR A 135 3.76 4.63 13.61
CA THR A 135 4.04 4.30 12.21
C THR A 135 2.90 4.74 11.30
N SER A 136 1.63 4.45 11.68
CA SER A 136 0.49 4.87 10.89
C SER A 136 0.32 6.39 10.81
N ASP A 137 0.59 7.13 11.89
CA ASP A 137 0.56 8.60 11.89
C ASP A 137 1.64 9.19 10.95
N GLN A 138 2.85 8.62 10.94
CA GLN A 138 3.91 8.99 10.01
C GLN A 138 3.50 8.75 8.54
N VAL A 139 2.89 7.59 8.27
CA VAL A 139 2.37 7.23 6.93
C VAL A 139 1.30 8.22 6.49
N MET A 140 0.32 8.50 7.34
CA MET A 140 -0.79 9.42 7.06
C MET A 140 -0.31 10.84 6.74
N ARG A 141 0.81 11.28 7.34
CA ARG A 141 1.42 12.58 7.08
C ARG A 141 2.23 12.65 5.79
N ALA A 142 2.73 11.50 5.35
CA ALA A 142 3.69 11.42 4.25
C ALA A 142 3.06 10.98 2.92
N ALA A 143 1.86 10.37 2.94
CA ALA A 143 1.20 9.88 1.74
C ALA A 143 0.36 10.96 1.04
N ASP A 144 0.44 10.99 -0.30
CA ASP A 144 -0.40 11.84 -1.16
C ASP A 144 -1.81 11.24 -1.30
N LEU A 145 -1.93 9.92 -1.22
CA LEU A 145 -3.18 9.18 -1.29
C LEU A 145 -3.14 7.97 -0.34
N ILE A 146 -4.23 7.78 0.42
CA ILE A 146 -4.40 6.61 1.29
C ILE A 146 -5.53 5.75 0.73
N VAL A 147 -5.19 4.54 0.28
CA VAL A 147 -6.14 3.52 -0.16
C VAL A 147 -6.51 2.65 1.04
N VAL A 148 -7.81 2.58 1.34
CA VAL A 148 -8.32 1.88 2.51
C VAL A 148 -9.17 0.69 2.08
N PRO A 149 -8.67 -0.57 2.19
CA PRO A 149 -9.49 -1.75 1.96
C PRO A 149 -10.55 -1.92 3.06
N VAL A 150 -11.80 -2.01 2.66
CA VAL A 150 -12.96 -2.18 3.52
C VAL A 150 -13.69 -3.47 3.09
N ILE A 151 -13.65 -4.51 3.91
CA ILE A 151 -14.49 -5.68 3.69
C ILE A 151 -15.94 -5.25 3.90
N PRO A 152 -16.90 -5.61 3.02
CA PRO A 152 -18.30 -5.23 3.17
C PRO A 152 -18.93 -5.86 4.43
N SER A 153 -18.73 -5.24 5.57
CA SER A 153 -19.28 -5.65 6.88
C SER A 153 -19.39 -4.45 7.82
N PRO A 154 -20.38 -4.43 8.73
CA PRO A 154 -20.58 -3.32 9.66
C PRO A 154 -19.33 -2.98 10.50
N LEU A 155 -18.59 -4.00 10.95
CA LEU A 155 -17.36 -3.78 11.74
C LEU A 155 -16.22 -3.17 10.92
N SER A 156 -16.16 -3.44 9.61
CA SER A 156 -15.13 -2.83 8.75
C SER A 156 -15.52 -1.42 8.33
N GLU A 157 -16.80 -1.15 8.12
CA GLU A 157 -17.31 0.20 7.87
C GLU A 157 -17.07 1.11 9.08
N ARG A 158 -17.30 0.59 10.32
CA ARG A 158 -16.94 1.30 11.54
C ARG A 158 -15.44 1.62 11.63
N ALA A 159 -14.57 0.63 11.39
CA ALA A 159 -13.13 0.86 11.39
C ALA A 159 -12.69 1.87 10.30
N PHE A 160 -13.37 1.90 9.16
CA PHE A 160 -13.14 2.93 8.14
C PHE A 160 -13.55 4.33 8.63
N ALA A 161 -14.70 4.46 9.32
CA ALA A 161 -15.13 5.73 9.90
C ALA A 161 -14.11 6.26 10.93
N GLU A 162 -13.50 5.39 11.74
CA GLU A 162 -12.42 5.74 12.66
C GLU A 162 -11.18 6.28 11.92
N VAL A 163 -10.83 5.68 10.76
CA VAL A 163 -9.74 6.19 9.90
C VAL A 163 -10.07 7.58 9.35
N VAL A 164 -11.30 7.81 8.90
CA VAL A 164 -11.74 9.12 8.40
C VAL A 164 -11.65 10.19 9.49
N GLU A 165 -12.10 9.86 10.69
CA GLU A 165 -12.04 10.77 11.84
C GLU A 165 -10.59 11.13 12.22
N GLN A 166 -9.70 10.14 12.28
CA GLN A 166 -8.28 10.33 12.62
C GLN A 166 -7.54 11.19 11.59
N LEU A 167 -7.83 11.00 10.31
CA LEU A 167 -7.19 11.75 9.23
C LEU A 167 -7.72 13.18 9.12
N GLY A 168 -8.98 13.42 9.39
CA GLY A 168 -9.60 14.70 9.10
C GLY A 168 -9.40 15.08 7.64
N ASN A 169 -9.00 16.34 7.38
CA ASN A 169 -8.77 16.86 6.04
C ASN A 169 -7.31 16.74 5.56
N ARG A 170 -6.48 15.91 6.20
CA ARG A 170 -5.02 15.93 5.97
C ARG A 170 -4.54 15.23 4.71
N SER A 171 -5.27 14.22 4.24
CA SER A 171 -4.86 13.42 3.09
C SER A 171 -6.06 12.96 2.28
N ALA A 172 -5.86 12.76 0.97
CA ALA A 172 -6.88 12.17 0.13
C ALA A 172 -7.10 10.70 0.50
N LEU A 173 -8.36 10.33 0.78
CA LEU A 173 -8.77 8.97 1.05
C LEU A 173 -9.44 8.33 -0.17
N MET A 174 -9.14 7.07 -0.42
CA MET A 174 -9.78 6.24 -1.42
C MET A 174 -10.21 4.90 -0.79
N PRO A 175 -11.44 4.79 -0.30
CA PRO A 175 -11.97 3.52 0.15
C PRO A 175 -12.18 2.56 -1.01
N VAL A 176 -11.96 1.26 -0.75
CA VAL A 176 -12.08 0.18 -1.72
C VAL A 176 -12.85 -0.98 -1.09
N HIS A 177 -13.92 -1.44 -1.72
CA HIS A 177 -14.56 -2.68 -1.31
C HIS A 177 -13.61 -3.86 -1.57
N ALA A 178 -13.12 -4.47 -0.50
CA ALA A 178 -12.18 -5.60 -0.56
C ALA A 178 -12.87 -6.93 -0.29
N MET A 179 -12.39 -8.00 -0.90
CA MET A 179 -12.88 -9.38 -0.69
C MET A 179 -14.38 -9.52 -0.89
N VAL A 180 -14.91 -8.92 -1.95
CA VAL A 180 -16.35 -8.91 -2.23
C VAL A 180 -16.82 -10.26 -2.75
N ASP A 181 -17.78 -10.87 -2.05
CA ASP A 181 -18.59 -11.98 -2.54
C ASP A 181 -20.04 -11.49 -2.77
N ARG A 182 -20.42 -11.28 -4.03
CA ARG A 182 -21.74 -10.74 -4.41
C ARG A 182 -22.91 -11.65 -4.06
N ARG A 183 -22.68 -12.92 -3.74
CA ARG A 183 -23.71 -13.86 -3.28
C ARG A 183 -24.17 -13.57 -1.84
N ARG A 184 -23.35 -12.83 -1.08
CA ARG A 184 -23.66 -12.48 0.31
C ARG A 184 -24.46 -11.18 0.35
N LYS A 185 -25.67 -11.23 0.92
CA LYS A 185 -26.57 -10.07 1.03
C LYS A 185 -25.89 -8.86 1.68
N VAL A 186 -25.15 -9.07 2.76
CA VAL A 186 -24.42 -7.98 3.47
C VAL A 186 -23.44 -7.27 2.55
N HIS A 187 -22.76 -8.01 1.64
CA HIS A 187 -21.85 -7.41 0.67
C HIS A 187 -22.63 -6.62 -0.40
N ALA A 188 -23.73 -7.18 -0.93
CA ALA A 188 -24.56 -6.48 -1.90
C ALA A 188 -25.12 -5.16 -1.33
N ASP A 189 -25.62 -5.19 -0.09
CA ASP A 189 -26.15 -4.01 0.61
C ASP A 189 -25.05 -2.93 0.81
N ALA A 190 -23.81 -3.34 1.16
CA ALA A 190 -22.69 -2.40 1.32
C ALA A 190 -22.29 -1.76 -0.03
N LEU A 191 -22.25 -2.54 -1.12
CA LEU A 191 -21.99 -2.00 -2.45
C LEU A 191 -23.07 -1.02 -2.88
N ALA A 192 -24.33 -1.27 -2.54
CA ALA A 192 -25.44 -0.36 -2.84
C ALA A 192 -25.34 0.97 -2.04
N ARG A 193 -24.83 0.93 -0.81
CA ARG A 193 -24.58 2.15 -0.01
C ARG A 193 -23.42 2.99 -0.55
N HIS A 194 -22.40 2.36 -1.10
CA HIS A 194 -21.18 3.02 -1.60
C HIS A 194 -20.84 2.60 -3.03
N PRO A 195 -21.72 2.90 -4.02
CA PRO A 195 -21.57 2.41 -5.39
C PRO A 195 -20.37 2.98 -6.13
N ALA A 196 -19.82 4.11 -5.66
CA ALA A 196 -18.65 4.75 -6.25
C ALA A 196 -17.31 4.14 -5.81
N TRP A 197 -17.30 3.27 -4.80
CA TRP A 197 -16.06 2.66 -4.35
C TRP A 197 -15.61 1.56 -5.31
N PRO A 198 -14.34 1.52 -5.70
CA PRO A 198 -13.78 0.40 -6.46
C PRO A 198 -14.00 -0.93 -5.75
N VAL A 199 -14.09 -2.02 -6.52
CA VAL A 199 -14.42 -3.35 -5.99
C VAL A 199 -13.32 -4.35 -6.32
N ILE A 200 -12.75 -4.97 -5.30
CA ILE A 200 -11.86 -6.14 -5.44
C ILE A 200 -12.63 -7.38 -5.00
N PRO A 201 -12.83 -8.35 -5.90
CA PRO A 201 -13.61 -9.54 -5.59
C PRO A 201 -12.84 -10.50 -4.67
N MET A 202 -13.57 -11.30 -3.92
CA MET A 202 -13.04 -12.51 -3.30
C MET A 202 -12.91 -13.58 -4.41
N ALA A 203 -11.69 -14.00 -4.71
CA ALA A 203 -11.44 -14.94 -5.81
C ALA A 203 -10.21 -15.81 -5.51
N SER A 204 -10.31 -17.10 -5.81
CA SER A 204 -9.23 -18.08 -5.60
C SER A 204 -7.94 -17.73 -6.33
N VAL A 205 -8.03 -17.06 -7.48
CA VAL A 205 -6.85 -16.58 -8.21
C VAL A 205 -6.04 -15.56 -7.41
N ILE A 206 -6.69 -14.76 -6.56
CA ILE A 206 -6.02 -13.80 -5.68
C ILE A 206 -5.31 -14.54 -4.54
N GLU A 207 -5.92 -15.58 -3.99
CA GLU A 207 -5.32 -16.43 -2.94
C GLU A 207 -4.07 -17.16 -3.46
N GLN A 208 -4.02 -17.50 -4.74
CA GLN A 208 -2.86 -18.14 -5.37
C GLN A 208 -1.59 -17.27 -5.37
N MET A 209 -1.69 -15.96 -5.11
CA MET A 209 -0.53 -15.07 -5.00
C MET A 209 0.51 -15.60 -4.00
N ALA A 210 0.05 -16.09 -2.85
CA ALA A 210 0.94 -16.61 -1.81
C ALA A 210 1.69 -17.87 -2.25
N VAL A 211 1.03 -18.75 -3.01
CA VAL A 211 1.61 -19.98 -3.55
C VAL A 211 2.60 -19.68 -4.69
N LYS A 212 2.21 -18.76 -5.58
CA LYS A 212 3.02 -18.39 -6.75
C LYS A 212 4.09 -17.35 -6.43
N ARG A 213 4.01 -16.70 -5.25
CA ARG A 213 4.86 -15.59 -4.84
C ARG A 213 4.94 -14.52 -5.94
N ALA A 214 3.76 -14.12 -6.44
CA ALA A 214 3.65 -13.24 -7.59
C ALA A 214 2.33 -12.44 -7.57
N PRO A 215 2.29 -11.22 -8.13
CA PRO A 215 1.05 -10.46 -8.30
C PRO A 215 0.14 -11.15 -9.32
N VAL A 216 -1.18 -11.04 -9.13
CA VAL A 216 -2.18 -11.74 -9.98
C VAL A 216 -2.01 -11.43 -11.46
N GLY A 217 -1.70 -10.18 -11.79
CA GLY A 217 -1.54 -9.76 -13.17
C GLY A 217 -0.39 -10.43 -13.93
N SER A 218 0.64 -10.93 -13.22
CA SER A 218 1.78 -11.59 -13.86
C SER A 218 1.48 -13.01 -14.33
N PHE A 219 0.52 -13.70 -13.71
CA PHE A 219 0.20 -15.10 -14.05
C PHE A 219 -1.26 -15.33 -14.50
N ALA A 220 -2.15 -14.34 -14.27
CA ALA A 220 -3.58 -14.50 -14.54
C ALA A 220 -4.23 -13.18 -15.03
N ALA A 221 -3.55 -12.44 -15.91
CA ALA A 221 -3.91 -11.09 -16.35
C ALA A 221 -5.35 -10.94 -16.91
N ARG A 222 -5.90 -12.01 -17.49
CA ARG A 222 -7.25 -11.98 -18.10
C ARG A 222 -8.38 -12.26 -17.12
N THR A 223 -8.09 -12.54 -15.86
CA THR A 223 -9.11 -12.86 -14.85
C THR A 223 -9.79 -11.60 -14.30
N PRO A 224 -11.06 -11.72 -13.85
CA PRO A 224 -11.74 -10.60 -13.20
C PRO A 224 -10.98 -10.02 -12.00
N GLY A 225 -10.25 -10.86 -11.25
CA GLY A 225 -9.38 -10.42 -10.15
C GLY A 225 -8.26 -9.49 -10.61
N ALA A 226 -7.52 -9.86 -11.67
CA ALA A 226 -6.46 -9.02 -12.22
C ALA A 226 -7.03 -7.71 -12.82
N GLN A 227 -8.15 -7.80 -13.53
CA GLN A 227 -8.82 -6.63 -14.12
C GLN A 227 -9.32 -5.65 -13.04
N ALA A 228 -9.77 -6.15 -11.89
CA ALA A 228 -10.19 -5.31 -10.78
C ALA A 228 -9.01 -4.48 -10.21
N PHE A 229 -7.81 -5.05 -10.07
CA PHE A 229 -6.61 -4.30 -9.67
C PHE A 229 -6.20 -3.28 -10.73
N ALA A 230 -6.27 -3.62 -12.02
CA ALA A 230 -5.98 -2.69 -13.11
C ALA A 230 -6.96 -1.49 -13.12
N ALA A 231 -8.25 -1.74 -12.92
CA ALA A 231 -9.26 -0.70 -12.83
C ALA A 231 -9.06 0.20 -11.59
N LEU A 232 -8.74 -0.40 -10.44
CA LEU A 232 -8.40 0.36 -9.23
C LEU A 232 -7.16 1.23 -9.46
N TRP A 233 -6.14 0.70 -10.11
CA TRP A 233 -4.94 1.47 -10.44
C TRP A 233 -5.25 2.67 -11.34
N GLN A 234 -6.07 2.51 -12.36
CA GLN A 234 -6.51 3.63 -13.21
C GLN A 234 -7.28 4.70 -12.41
N ALA A 235 -8.13 4.29 -11.47
CA ALA A 235 -8.83 5.22 -10.58
C ALA A 235 -7.86 5.99 -9.66
N ILE A 236 -6.80 5.33 -9.16
CA ILE A 236 -5.74 5.96 -8.37
C ILE A 236 -4.98 6.99 -9.20
N GLU A 237 -4.51 6.66 -10.40
CA GLU A 237 -3.79 7.59 -11.28
C GLU A 237 -4.65 8.80 -11.63
N LYS A 238 -5.95 8.59 -11.90
CA LYS A 238 -6.90 9.68 -12.14
C LYS A 238 -7.00 10.59 -10.92
N ARG A 239 -7.17 10.04 -9.73
CA ARG A 239 -7.28 10.81 -8.48
C ARG A 239 -6.02 11.63 -8.19
N LEU A 240 -4.84 11.04 -8.37
CA LEU A 240 -3.57 11.74 -8.20
C LEU A 240 -3.43 12.91 -9.19
N ALA A 241 -3.82 12.72 -10.46
CA ALA A 241 -3.79 13.77 -11.47
C ALA A 241 -4.76 14.92 -11.16
N GLU A 242 -5.93 14.64 -10.60
CA GLU A 242 -6.91 15.65 -10.16
C GLU A 242 -6.34 16.46 -8.98
N THR A 243 -5.74 15.81 -7.99
CA THR A 243 -5.12 16.49 -6.84
C THR A 243 -3.96 17.40 -7.25
N ALA A 244 -3.10 16.93 -8.16
CA ALA A 244 -1.98 17.72 -8.66
C ALA A 244 -2.39 18.97 -9.48
N ARG A 245 -3.60 18.97 -10.06
CA ARG A 245 -4.14 20.15 -10.79
C ARG A 245 -4.79 21.17 -9.85
N ALA A 246 -5.18 20.75 -8.65
CA ALA A 246 -5.88 21.59 -7.67
C ALA A 246 -4.92 22.34 -6.73
N GLN A 247 -3.63 21.99 -6.76
CA GLN A 247 -2.51 22.65 -6.04
C GLN A 247 -1.79 23.65 -6.95
#